data_2074541504832a4adf22ed93e9761761
#
_entry.id   2074541504832a4adf22ed93e9761761
#
_cell.length_a   1.000
_cell.length_b   1.000
_cell.length_c   1.000
_cell.angle_alpha   90.00
_cell.angle_beta   90.00
_cell.angle_gamma   90.00
#
_symmetry.space_group_name_H-M   'P 1'
#
loop_
_entity.id
_entity.type
_entity.pdbx_description
1 polymer ?
#
loop_
_entity_poly.entity_id
_entity_poly.type
_entity_poly.pdbx_seq_one_letter_code
_entity_poly.pdbx_strand_id
1 'polypeptide(L)'
;MIKVTVWSENLHGQQEEVRRIYPQGIHGCIADFLQKDKNIFVRTATLEEPEHGLTEEVLADTDVLVYWGHRAHHEFSDEVAKRVQSHVLQGMGLIALHSAHLAKIMTLLLGTGMTLRWRHGDRERLFVTAPYHPIAQGIPSHFDIPIEEMYGEYFDIPKPDDVVFTGWFAGGEVFRSGCTFQRGLGRIFYFQPGHEEYPVYHMSEIQ
;
A
#
# COMPACT_ATOMS: atom_id res chain seq x y z
N MET A 1 17.63 -3.01 13.30
CA MET A 1 17.47 -3.00 11.82
C MET A 1 16.07 -3.50 11.56
N ILE A 2 15.25 -2.72 10.85
CA ILE A 2 13.87 -3.09 10.50
C ILE A 2 13.91 -3.93 9.22
N LYS A 3 13.28 -5.09 9.23
CA LYS A 3 13.21 -6.00 8.08
C LYS A 3 11.90 -5.78 7.33
N VAL A 4 12.00 -5.34 6.10
CA VAL A 4 10.86 -5.02 5.24
C VAL A 4 10.79 -6.01 4.08
N THR A 5 9.64 -6.61 3.88
CA THR A 5 9.33 -7.34 2.65
C THR A 5 8.41 -6.49 1.79
N VAL A 6 8.86 -6.15 0.57
CA VAL A 6 8.06 -5.40 -0.40
C VAL A 6 7.50 -6.38 -1.42
N TRP A 7 6.20 -6.54 -1.40
CA TRP A 7 5.48 -7.45 -2.28
C TRP A 7 4.69 -6.72 -3.35
N SER A 8 4.71 -7.21 -4.58
CA SER A 8 3.76 -6.79 -5.61
C SER A 8 3.29 -7.97 -6.45
N GLU A 9 2.09 -7.87 -7.03
CA GLU A 9 1.62 -8.88 -7.98
C GLU A 9 2.45 -8.92 -9.28
N ASN A 10 3.14 -7.83 -9.62
CA ASN A 10 4.07 -7.66 -10.74
C ASN A 10 3.54 -8.03 -12.14
N LEU A 11 2.24 -8.13 -12.31
CA LEU A 11 1.63 -8.41 -13.62
C LEU A 11 1.82 -7.23 -14.59
N HIS A 12 1.58 -6.01 -14.12
CA HIS A 12 1.75 -4.79 -14.90
C HIS A 12 3.21 -4.45 -15.17
N GLY A 13 4.14 -4.92 -14.35
CA GLY A 13 5.58 -4.80 -14.56
C GLY A 13 6.07 -5.44 -15.86
N GLN A 14 5.25 -6.24 -16.55
CA GLN A 14 5.54 -6.78 -17.86
C GLN A 14 5.14 -5.84 -19.02
N GLN A 15 4.30 -4.83 -18.78
CA GLN A 15 3.84 -3.88 -19.78
C GLN A 15 4.92 -2.81 -20.03
N GLU A 16 5.15 -2.46 -21.31
CA GLU A 16 6.23 -1.52 -21.68
C GLU A 16 6.04 -0.13 -21.06
N GLU A 17 4.80 0.35 -20.99
CA GLU A 17 4.46 1.65 -20.43
C GLU A 17 4.80 1.73 -18.94
N VAL A 18 4.45 0.68 -18.19
CA VAL A 18 4.79 0.58 -16.75
C VAL A 18 6.29 0.43 -16.55
N ARG A 19 6.97 -0.36 -17.40
CA ARG A 19 8.44 -0.51 -17.34
C ARG A 19 9.20 0.78 -17.58
N ARG A 20 8.64 1.70 -18.36
CA ARG A 20 9.25 3.03 -18.56
C ARG A 20 9.24 3.84 -17.28
N ILE A 21 8.22 3.67 -16.43
CA ILE A 21 8.07 4.36 -15.15
C ILE A 21 8.81 3.59 -14.05
N TYR A 22 8.61 2.28 -14.00
CA TYR A 22 9.13 1.37 -12.98
C TYR A 22 9.93 0.22 -13.62
N PRO A 23 11.20 0.45 -14.04
CA PRO A 23 11.99 -0.56 -14.76
C PRO A 23 12.18 -1.88 -14.00
N GLN A 24 12.20 -1.83 -12.68
CA GLN A 24 12.33 -2.99 -11.80
C GLN A 24 11.00 -3.41 -11.15
N GLY A 25 9.87 -2.94 -11.71
CA GLY A 25 8.56 -3.08 -11.10
C GLY A 25 8.36 -2.13 -9.90
N ILE A 26 7.13 -2.02 -9.44
CA ILE A 26 6.77 -1.16 -8.30
C ILE A 26 7.51 -1.61 -7.03
N HIS A 27 7.57 -2.93 -6.77
CA HIS A 27 8.30 -3.48 -5.62
C HIS A 27 9.78 -3.09 -5.63
N GLY A 28 10.43 -3.13 -6.80
CA GLY A 28 11.82 -2.70 -6.96
C GLY A 28 11.99 -1.21 -6.67
N CYS A 29 11.12 -0.36 -7.21
CA CYS A 29 11.15 1.07 -6.95
C CYS A 29 11.00 1.39 -5.45
N ILE A 30 10.06 0.73 -4.77
CA ILE A 30 9.85 0.91 -3.33
C ILE A 30 11.08 0.40 -2.55
N ALA A 31 11.60 -0.76 -2.91
CA ALA A 31 12.81 -1.30 -2.28
C ALA A 31 14.00 -0.35 -2.42
N ASP A 32 14.19 0.25 -3.60
CA ASP A 32 15.31 1.13 -3.90
C ASP A 32 15.34 2.38 -2.99
N PHE A 33 14.20 3.00 -2.69
CA PHE A 33 14.21 4.13 -1.78
C PHE A 33 14.31 3.72 -0.30
N LEU A 34 13.70 2.63 0.10
CA LEU A 34 13.78 2.13 1.47
C LEU A 34 15.21 1.72 1.86
N GLN A 35 15.98 1.12 0.94
CA GLN A 35 17.35 0.70 1.17
C GLN A 35 18.33 1.86 1.42
N LYS A 36 17.93 3.11 1.12
CA LYS A 36 18.75 4.30 1.42
C LYS A 36 18.93 4.50 2.93
N ASP A 37 17.98 4.04 3.75
CA ASP A 37 18.12 4.04 5.21
C ASP A 37 18.89 2.79 5.68
N LYS A 38 20.05 3.00 6.29
CA LYS A 38 20.93 1.93 6.83
C LYS A 38 20.28 1.08 7.93
N ASN A 39 19.20 1.55 8.51
CA ASN A 39 18.46 0.83 9.55
C ASN A 39 17.38 -0.08 8.96
N ILE A 40 17.18 -0.06 7.65
CA ILE A 40 16.20 -0.89 6.96
C ILE A 40 16.92 -1.95 6.12
N PHE A 41 16.53 -3.20 6.30
CA PHE A 41 16.86 -4.30 5.40
C PHE A 41 15.64 -4.63 4.56
N VAL A 42 15.80 -4.65 3.24
CA VAL A 42 14.69 -4.87 2.31
C VAL A 42 14.89 -6.14 1.51
N ARG A 43 13.83 -6.93 1.39
CA ARG A 43 13.67 -7.99 0.38
C ARG A 43 12.43 -7.70 -0.47
N THR A 44 12.41 -8.22 -1.67
CA THR A 44 11.24 -8.17 -2.56
C THR A 44 10.66 -9.55 -2.73
N ALA A 45 9.34 -9.62 -3.01
CA ALA A 45 8.64 -10.84 -3.36
C ALA A 45 7.49 -10.54 -4.34
N THR A 46 7.10 -11.53 -5.13
CA THR A 46 6.08 -11.36 -6.17
C THR A 46 5.09 -12.52 -6.21
N LEU A 47 3.96 -12.31 -6.90
CA LEU A 47 2.88 -13.30 -7.01
C LEU A 47 3.34 -14.63 -7.64
N GLU A 48 4.27 -14.58 -8.61
CA GLU A 48 4.71 -15.76 -9.37
C GLU A 48 5.66 -16.67 -8.59
N GLU A 49 6.22 -16.19 -7.49
CA GLU A 49 7.11 -16.99 -6.66
C GLU A 49 6.36 -18.12 -5.92
N PRO A 50 7.02 -19.24 -5.57
CA PRO A 50 6.42 -20.26 -4.73
C PRO A 50 5.85 -19.63 -3.44
N GLU A 51 4.60 -19.99 -3.10
CA GLU A 51 3.87 -19.38 -1.98
C GLU A 51 3.85 -17.84 -2.05
N HIS A 52 3.90 -17.28 -3.28
CA HIS A 52 3.96 -15.85 -3.55
C HIS A 52 5.17 -15.16 -2.89
N GLY A 53 6.25 -15.88 -2.63
CA GLY A 53 7.42 -15.40 -1.90
C GLY A 53 7.15 -15.07 -0.42
N LEU A 54 5.97 -15.44 0.10
CA LEU A 54 5.54 -15.16 1.48
C LEU A 54 5.43 -16.47 2.29
N THR A 55 6.54 -17.24 2.28
CA THR A 55 6.66 -18.46 3.08
C THR A 55 6.65 -18.13 4.58
N GLU A 56 6.48 -19.16 5.41
CA GLU A 56 6.52 -18.99 6.88
C GLU A 56 7.86 -18.41 7.34
N GLU A 57 9.00 -18.86 6.75
CA GLU A 57 10.33 -18.36 7.09
C GLU A 57 10.49 -16.89 6.71
N VAL A 58 9.98 -16.49 5.55
CA VAL A 58 10.03 -15.10 5.09
C VAL A 58 9.22 -14.20 6.01
N LEU A 59 8.00 -14.60 6.35
CA LEU A 59 7.13 -13.80 7.21
C LEU A 59 7.63 -13.74 8.66
N ALA A 60 8.18 -14.83 9.20
CA ALA A 60 8.81 -14.85 10.52
C ALA A 60 10.03 -13.91 10.62
N ASP A 61 10.67 -13.62 9.48
CA ASP A 61 11.80 -12.70 9.37
C ASP A 61 11.40 -11.33 8.77
N THR A 62 10.13 -10.94 8.89
CA THR A 62 9.58 -9.68 8.37
C THR A 62 8.96 -8.86 9.50
N ASP A 63 9.48 -7.66 9.74
CA ASP A 63 8.87 -6.71 10.68
C ASP A 63 7.71 -5.94 10.04
N VAL A 64 7.83 -5.60 8.73
CA VAL A 64 6.82 -4.85 7.97
C VAL A 64 6.66 -5.45 6.58
N LEU A 65 5.44 -5.78 6.22
CA LEU A 65 5.05 -6.13 4.85
C LEU A 65 4.48 -4.88 4.15
N VAL A 66 5.12 -4.46 3.05
CA VAL A 66 4.57 -3.49 2.10
C VAL A 66 3.92 -4.27 0.97
N TYR A 67 2.63 -4.13 0.81
CA TYR A 67 1.83 -4.92 -0.12
C TYR A 67 1.18 -4.03 -1.18
N TRP A 68 1.52 -4.26 -2.43
CA TRP A 68 0.91 -3.62 -3.59
C TRP A 68 0.23 -4.68 -4.47
N GLY A 69 -1.09 -4.57 -4.68
CA GLY A 69 -1.85 -5.44 -5.57
C GLY A 69 -2.95 -4.65 -6.25
N HIS A 70 -3.27 -4.98 -7.50
CA HIS A 70 -4.25 -4.25 -8.30
C HIS A 70 -5.30 -5.16 -8.96
N ARG A 71 -4.90 -6.18 -9.70
CA ARG A 71 -5.81 -6.98 -10.55
C ARG A 71 -5.86 -8.47 -10.21
N ALA A 72 -4.81 -9.01 -9.63
CA ALA A 72 -4.67 -10.44 -9.40
C ALA A 72 -5.06 -10.89 -7.98
N HIS A 73 -5.88 -10.13 -7.28
CA HIS A 73 -6.32 -10.49 -5.91
C HIS A 73 -6.93 -11.89 -5.81
N HIS A 74 -7.59 -12.36 -6.89
CA HIS A 74 -8.20 -13.68 -6.94
C HIS A 74 -7.17 -14.81 -7.06
N GLU A 75 -5.99 -14.54 -7.63
CA GLU A 75 -4.89 -15.49 -7.79
C GLU A 75 -4.08 -15.67 -6.49
N PHE A 76 -4.16 -14.69 -5.57
CA PHE A 76 -3.47 -14.80 -4.29
C PHE A 76 -4.08 -15.92 -3.45
N SER A 77 -3.24 -16.83 -2.94
CA SER A 77 -3.67 -18.01 -2.18
C SER A 77 -4.38 -17.64 -0.88
N ASP A 78 -5.50 -18.28 -0.59
CA ASP A 78 -6.22 -18.10 0.68
C ASP A 78 -5.39 -18.58 1.88
N GLU A 79 -4.54 -19.59 1.68
CA GLU A 79 -3.64 -20.11 2.71
C GLU A 79 -2.57 -19.07 3.06
N VAL A 80 -1.92 -18.50 2.03
CA VAL A 80 -0.94 -17.44 2.22
C VAL A 80 -1.58 -16.19 2.83
N ALA A 81 -2.80 -15.83 2.41
CA ALA A 81 -3.53 -14.71 2.99
C ALA A 81 -3.78 -14.90 4.50
N LYS A 82 -4.19 -16.09 4.93
CA LYS A 82 -4.38 -16.43 6.35
C LYS A 82 -3.07 -16.42 7.13
N ARG A 83 -1.97 -16.87 6.51
CA ARG A 83 -0.63 -16.83 7.09
C ARG A 83 -0.22 -15.38 7.35
N VAL A 84 -0.32 -14.51 6.35
CA VAL A 84 -0.04 -13.07 6.50
C VAL A 84 -0.91 -12.45 7.59
N GLN A 85 -2.23 -12.75 7.59
CA GLN A 85 -3.13 -12.30 8.66
C GLN A 85 -2.61 -12.71 10.03
N SER A 86 -2.17 -13.97 10.20
CA SER A 86 -1.65 -14.48 11.48
C SER A 86 -0.43 -13.68 11.94
N HIS A 87 0.53 -13.42 11.05
CA HIS A 87 1.71 -12.62 11.36
C HIS A 87 1.36 -11.17 11.72
N VAL A 88 0.39 -10.55 11.01
CA VAL A 88 -0.09 -9.21 11.37
C VAL A 88 -0.71 -9.22 12.77
N LEU A 89 -1.58 -10.19 13.07
CA LEU A 89 -2.20 -10.29 14.41
C LEU A 89 -1.16 -10.49 15.53
N GLN A 90 -0.01 -11.08 15.20
CA GLN A 90 1.11 -11.30 16.14
C GLN A 90 2.06 -10.10 16.24
N GLY A 91 1.93 -9.07 15.38
CA GLY A 91 2.68 -7.82 15.53
C GLY A 91 3.41 -7.33 14.28
N MET A 92 3.44 -8.09 13.18
CA MET A 92 3.98 -7.60 11.91
C MET A 92 3.18 -6.39 11.42
N GLY A 93 3.86 -5.33 11.00
CA GLY A 93 3.23 -4.18 10.35
C GLY A 93 2.78 -4.50 8.93
N LEU A 94 1.68 -3.90 8.48
CA LEU A 94 1.20 -4.00 7.10
C LEU A 94 1.00 -2.61 6.51
N ILE A 95 1.64 -2.32 5.39
CA ILE A 95 1.38 -1.15 4.56
C ILE A 95 0.69 -1.65 3.28
N ALA A 96 -0.60 -1.35 3.15
CA ALA A 96 -1.41 -1.73 2.00
C ALA A 96 -1.56 -0.54 1.06
N LEU A 97 -1.07 -0.68 -0.18
CA LEU A 97 -0.96 0.40 -1.14
C LEU A 97 -2.00 0.27 -2.25
N HIS A 98 -2.58 1.40 -2.63
CA HIS A 98 -3.45 1.57 -3.79
C HIS A 98 -4.64 0.59 -3.77
N SER A 99 -4.82 -0.21 -4.82
CA SER A 99 -5.90 -1.20 -4.93
C SER A 99 -5.76 -2.39 -3.97
N ALA A 100 -4.69 -2.43 -3.15
CA ALA A 100 -4.54 -3.45 -2.11
C ALA A 100 -5.71 -3.47 -1.11
N HIS A 101 -6.58 -2.45 -1.09
CA HIS A 101 -7.84 -2.50 -0.33
C HIS A 101 -8.70 -3.73 -0.68
N LEU A 102 -8.65 -4.20 -1.94
CA LEU A 102 -9.38 -5.40 -2.41
C LEU A 102 -8.66 -6.72 -2.09
N ALA A 103 -7.45 -6.67 -1.52
CA ALA A 103 -6.69 -7.89 -1.22
C ALA A 103 -7.40 -8.75 -0.17
N LYS A 104 -7.33 -10.08 -0.33
CA LYS A 104 -7.88 -11.06 0.61
C LYS A 104 -7.39 -10.81 2.04
N ILE A 105 -6.12 -10.39 2.20
CA ILE A 105 -5.52 -10.04 3.47
C ILE A 105 -6.29 -8.91 4.17
N MET A 106 -6.64 -7.87 3.41
CA MET A 106 -7.36 -6.71 3.95
C MET A 106 -8.79 -7.08 4.35
N THR A 107 -9.48 -7.88 3.54
CA THR A 107 -10.80 -8.41 3.89
C THR A 107 -10.76 -9.25 5.18
N LEU A 108 -9.75 -10.11 5.33
CA LEU A 108 -9.56 -10.93 6.53
C LEU A 108 -9.26 -10.09 7.78
N LEU A 109 -8.52 -8.99 7.64
CA LEU A 109 -8.13 -8.13 8.76
C LEU A 109 -9.20 -7.11 9.13
N LEU A 110 -9.91 -6.56 8.15
CA LEU A 110 -10.85 -5.45 8.37
C LEU A 110 -12.31 -5.87 8.34
N GLY A 111 -12.64 -7.03 7.74
CA GLY A 111 -13.98 -7.62 7.78
C GLY A 111 -15.03 -6.91 6.92
N THR A 112 -14.62 -6.10 5.95
CA THR A 112 -15.49 -5.38 5.01
C THR A 112 -15.10 -5.66 3.56
N GLY A 113 -15.97 -5.32 2.62
CA GLY A 113 -15.70 -5.46 1.18
C GLY A 113 -14.76 -4.40 0.61
N MET A 114 -14.47 -3.36 1.39
CA MET A 114 -13.58 -2.24 1.05
C MET A 114 -13.90 -1.61 -0.32
N THR A 115 -15.16 -1.63 -0.72
CA THR A 115 -15.65 -1.05 -1.98
C THR A 115 -15.58 0.47 -1.95
N LEU A 116 -15.42 1.06 -3.11
CA LEU A 116 -15.33 2.50 -3.32
C LEU A 116 -15.77 2.85 -4.75
N ARG A 117 -15.78 4.14 -5.08
CA ARG A 117 -15.92 4.63 -6.47
C ARG A 117 -14.56 5.03 -7.00
N TRP A 118 -14.33 4.79 -8.28
CA TRP A 118 -13.06 5.11 -8.92
C TRP A 118 -13.24 5.58 -10.37
N ARG A 119 -12.27 6.31 -10.88
CA ARG A 119 -12.07 6.61 -12.30
C ARG A 119 -10.61 6.93 -12.60
N HIS A 120 -10.19 6.71 -13.82
CA HIS A 120 -8.84 7.03 -14.26
C HIS A 120 -8.56 8.53 -14.30
N GLY A 121 -7.31 8.87 -14.02
CA GLY A 121 -6.64 10.11 -14.34
C GLY A 121 -7.27 11.38 -13.78
N ASP A 122 -6.85 11.78 -12.59
CA ASP A 122 -7.23 13.07 -12.02
C ASP A 122 -6.08 13.63 -11.17
N ARG A 123 -6.05 14.95 -10.98
CA ARG A 123 -5.14 15.56 -10.02
C ARG A 123 -5.70 15.34 -8.62
N GLU A 124 -4.88 14.82 -7.74
CA GLU A 124 -5.18 14.69 -6.32
C GLU A 124 -4.40 15.75 -5.52
N ARG A 125 -5.05 16.35 -4.54
CA ARG A 125 -4.40 17.09 -3.45
C ARG A 125 -4.57 16.30 -2.16
N LEU A 126 -3.46 15.90 -1.58
CA LEU A 126 -3.43 15.24 -0.28
C LEU A 126 -3.24 16.27 0.83
N PHE A 127 -4.15 16.28 1.79
CA PHE A 127 -4.06 17.05 3.03
C PHE A 127 -3.61 16.17 4.18
N VAL A 128 -2.66 16.64 4.98
CA VAL A 128 -2.30 16.02 6.25
C VAL A 128 -3.36 16.38 7.27
N THR A 129 -4.22 15.41 7.61
CA THR A 129 -5.34 15.59 8.53
C THR A 129 -5.02 15.18 9.97
N ALA A 130 -3.96 14.39 10.17
CA ALA A 130 -3.42 14.06 11.49
C ALA A 130 -1.92 14.43 11.59
N PRO A 131 -1.56 15.71 11.71
CA PRO A 131 -0.17 16.17 11.69
C PRO A 131 0.66 15.70 12.91
N TYR A 132 0.00 15.25 13.96
CA TYR A 132 0.63 14.64 15.15
C TYR A 132 1.06 13.18 14.89
N HIS A 133 0.55 12.54 13.85
CA HIS A 133 0.81 11.12 13.59
C HIS A 133 2.25 10.92 13.05
N PRO A 134 3.00 9.90 13.50
CA PRO A 134 4.38 9.65 13.06
C PRO A 134 4.54 9.54 11.53
N ILE A 135 3.54 8.97 10.82
CA ILE A 135 3.55 8.86 9.35
C ILE A 135 3.54 10.24 8.66
N ALA A 136 3.03 11.27 9.33
CA ALA A 136 2.97 12.63 8.78
C ALA A 136 4.23 13.46 9.05
N GLN A 137 5.22 12.92 9.76
CA GLN A 137 6.45 13.66 10.07
C GLN A 137 7.24 14.02 8.82
N GLY A 138 7.59 15.29 8.68
CA GLY A 138 8.35 15.80 7.54
C GLY A 138 7.51 16.09 6.29
N ILE A 139 6.22 15.72 6.30
CA ILE A 139 5.31 16.00 5.19
C ILE A 139 4.72 17.41 5.35
N PRO A 140 4.66 18.22 4.27
CA PRO A 140 3.98 19.52 4.32
C PRO A 140 2.48 19.35 4.60
N SER A 141 1.80 20.40 5.05
CA SER A 141 0.37 20.35 5.39
C SER A 141 -0.52 19.82 4.25
N HIS A 142 -0.05 19.94 3.02
CA HIS A 142 -0.64 19.35 1.82
C HIS A 142 0.41 19.28 0.71
N PHE A 143 0.18 18.40 -0.27
CA PHE A 143 0.93 18.32 -1.53
C PHE A 143 0.02 17.85 -2.65
N ASP A 144 0.43 18.12 -3.90
CA ASP A 144 -0.34 17.74 -5.09
C ASP A 144 0.32 16.53 -5.78
N ILE A 145 -0.49 15.54 -6.15
CA ILE A 145 -0.14 14.48 -7.10
C ILE A 145 -0.73 14.91 -8.44
N PRO A 146 0.11 15.17 -9.47
CA PRO A 146 -0.35 15.75 -10.74
C PRO A 146 -1.39 14.90 -11.47
N ILE A 147 -1.25 13.57 -11.34
CA ILE A 147 -2.18 12.60 -11.93
C ILE A 147 -2.18 11.31 -11.09
N GLU A 148 -3.37 10.84 -10.74
CA GLU A 148 -3.59 9.60 -9.99
C GLU A 148 -4.95 9.01 -10.37
N GLU A 149 -5.19 7.75 -10.06
CA GLU A 149 -6.52 7.15 -10.13
C GLU A 149 -7.39 7.73 -9.01
N MET A 150 -8.50 8.36 -9.38
CA MET A 150 -9.43 8.93 -8.40
C MET A 150 -10.15 7.82 -7.66
N TYR A 151 -10.06 7.87 -6.33
CA TYR A 151 -10.95 7.15 -5.43
C TYR A 151 -11.89 8.13 -4.72
N GLY A 152 -13.13 7.71 -4.51
CA GLY A 152 -14.15 8.56 -3.91
C GLY A 152 -14.99 7.84 -2.86
N GLU A 153 -15.42 8.60 -1.85
CA GLU A 153 -16.35 8.11 -0.84
C GLU A 153 -17.70 7.67 -1.51
N TYR A 154 -18.43 6.69 -0.99
CA TYR A 154 -18.23 6.06 0.31
C TYR A 154 -17.21 4.92 0.21
N PHE A 155 -16.18 4.92 1.07
CA PHE A 155 -15.23 3.84 1.22
C PHE A 155 -15.70 2.91 2.34
N ASP A 156 -16.03 1.65 1.99
CA ASP A 156 -16.59 0.66 2.91
C ASP A 156 -15.48 0.03 3.77
N ILE A 157 -15.05 0.78 4.76
CA ILE A 157 -14.04 0.36 5.75
C ILE A 157 -14.60 0.53 7.16
N PRO A 158 -14.12 -0.27 8.15
CA PRO A 158 -14.41 0.00 9.54
C PRO A 158 -13.86 1.39 9.92
N LYS A 159 -14.34 1.95 11.03
CA LYS A 159 -13.80 3.22 11.52
C LYS A 159 -12.28 3.09 11.70
N PRO A 160 -11.47 3.91 11.01
CA PRO A 160 -10.03 3.95 11.21
C PRO A 160 -9.68 4.47 12.62
N ASP A 161 -8.50 4.10 13.12
CA ASP A 161 -7.94 4.68 14.34
C ASP A 161 -7.57 6.14 14.08
N ASP A 162 -6.86 6.41 12.96
CA ASP A 162 -6.59 7.75 12.44
C ASP A 162 -6.83 7.82 10.93
N VAL A 163 -7.32 8.97 10.46
CA VAL A 163 -7.24 9.38 9.06
C VAL A 163 -6.06 10.33 8.96
N VAL A 164 -4.92 9.82 8.48
CA VAL A 164 -3.67 10.60 8.40
C VAL A 164 -3.68 11.53 7.20
N PHE A 165 -4.21 11.03 6.08
CA PHE A 165 -4.32 11.79 4.83
C PHE A 165 -5.74 11.76 4.28
N THR A 166 -6.19 12.94 3.83
CA THR A 166 -7.45 13.08 3.08
C THR A 166 -7.13 13.64 1.70
N GLY A 167 -7.55 12.92 0.66
CA GLY A 167 -7.41 13.33 -0.72
C GLY A 167 -8.61 14.17 -1.18
N TRP A 168 -8.33 15.17 -2.00
CA TRP A 168 -9.32 15.91 -2.78
C TRP A 168 -8.93 15.85 -4.26
N PHE A 169 -9.85 15.40 -5.08
CA PHE A 169 -9.64 15.24 -6.52
C PHE A 169 -10.23 16.43 -7.28
N ALA A 170 -9.67 16.76 -8.44
CA ALA A 170 -10.08 17.90 -9.24
C ALA A 170 -11.56 17.85 -9.67
N GLY A 171 -12.15 16.67 -9.76
CA GLY A 171 -13.58 16.46 -10.00
C GLY A 171 -14.47 16.79 -8.80
N GLY A 172 -13.89 17.08 -7.62
CA GLY A 172 -14.59 17.44 -6.40
C GLY A 172 -14.78 16.31 -5.40
N GLU A 173 -14.33 15.10 -5.72
CA GLU A 173 -14.40 13.96 -4.81
C GLU A 173 -13.42 14.12 -3.66
N VAL A 174 -13.82 13.59 -2.51
CA VAL A 174 -13.00 13.52 -1.30
C VAL A 174 -12.85 12.05 -0.92
N PHE A 175 -11.68 11.69 -0.42
CA PHE A 175 -11.38 10.32 -0.04
C PHE A 175 -10.48 10.26 1.20
N ARG A 176 -10.67 9.23 2.02
CA ARG A 176 -9.79 8.92 3.16
C ARG A 176 -8.55 8.19 2.63
N SER A 177 -7.62 8.95 2.03
CA SER A 177 -6.47 8.42 1.28
C SER A 177 -5.39 7.77 2.14
N GLY A 178 -5.34 8.06 3.44
CA GLY A 178 -4.39 7.42 4.37
C GLY A 178 -5.05 7.09 5.71
N CYS A 179 -5.26 5.80 5.98
CA CYS A 179 -5.97 5.32 7.16
C CYS A 179 -5.14 4.32 7.96
N THR A 180 -5.17 4.42 9.27
CA THR A 180 -4.54 3.47 10.17
C THR A 180 -5.55 2.59 10.89
N PHE A 181 -5.15 1.35 11.16
CA PHE A 181 -5.92 0.39 11.94
C PHE A 181 -4.99 -0.45 12.79
N GLN A 182 -5.45 -0.85 13.98
CA GLN A 182 -4.80 -1.87 14.78
C GLN A 182 -5.61 -3.16 14.74
N ARG A 183 -4.92 -4.29 14.50
CA ARG A 183 -5.53 -5.63 14.56
C ARG A 183 -4.59 -6.57 15.31
N GLY A 184 -5.09 -7.15 16.44
CA GLY A 184 -4.22 -7.84 17.38
C GLY A 184 -3.09 -6.93 17.86
N LEU A 185 -1.85 -7.34 17.69
CA LEU A 185 -0.65 -6.56 17.99
C LEU A 185 -0.12 -5.77 16.79
N GLY A 186 -0.62 -6.06 15.57
CA GLY A 186 -0.16 -5.45 14.31
C GLY A 186 -0.82 -4.12 14.02
N ARG A 187 -0.08 -3.29 13.32
CA ARG A 187 -0.52 -1.99 12.83
C ARG A 187 -0.65 -2.05 11.31
N ILE A 188 -1.73 -1.51 10.79
CA ILE A 188 -2.04 -1.48 9.37
C ILE A 188 -2.10 -0.02 8.93
N PHE A 189 -1.42 0.32 7.85
CA PHE A 189 -1.58 1.59 7.17
C PHE A 189 -2.05 1.32 5.74
N TYR A 190 -3.23 1.81 5.40
CA TYR A 190 -3.73 1.86 4.03
C TYR A 190 -3.39 3.21 3.42
N PHE A 191 -2.84 3.21 2.20
CA PHE A 191 -2.51 4.42 1.47
C PHE A 191 -2.96 4.31 0.01
N GLN A 192 -3.81 5.25 -0.41
CA GLN A 192 -4.50 5.18 -1.70
C GLN A 192 -3.59 5.47 -2.90
N PRO A 193 -2.69 6.49 -2.92
CA PRO A 193 -1.91 6.77 -4.13
C PRO A 193 -1.01 5.62 -4.55
N GLY A 194 -0.84 5.45 -5.87
CA GLY A 194 0.13 4.49 -6.37
C GLY A 194 -0.31 3.63 -7.55
N HIS A 195 -1.15 4.15 -8.45
CA HIS A 195 -1.48 3.46 -9.70
C HIS A 195 -0.23 3.26 -10.57
N GLU A 196 -0.08 2.10 -11.18
CA GLU A 196 1.12 1.69 -11.92
C GLU A 196 1.45 2.55 -13.14
N GLU A 197 0.45 3.21 -13.71
CA GLU A 197 0.63 4.07 -14.88
C GLU A 197 1.18 5.47 -14.53
N TYR A 198 1.31 5.80 -13.24
CA TYR A 198 1.74 7.13 -12.79
C TYR A 198 3.00 7.05 -11.91
N PRO A 199 3.93 8.02 -12.02
CA PRO A 199 5.22 7.97 -11.34
C PRO A 199 5.16 8.36 -9.86
N VAL A 200 4.12 7.94 -9.16
CA VAL A 200 3.80 8.37 -7.79
C VAL A 200 4.90 7.98 -6.80
N TYR A 201 5.44 6.77 -6.91
CA TYR A 201 6.51 6.29 -6.01
C TYR A 201 7.88 6.95 -6.25
N HIS A 202 8.00 7.85 -7.25
CA HIS A 202 9.18 8.69 -7.45
C HIS A 202 9.07 10.05 -6.76
N MET A 203 7.90 10.40 -6.21
CA MET A 203 7.69 11.67 -5.49
C MET A 203 8.34 11.61 -4.11
N SER A 204 9.04 12.69 -3.73
CA SER A 204 9.72 12.79 -2.44
C SER A 204 8.77 12.70 -1.25
N GLU A 205 7.58 13.25 -1.38
CA GLU A 205 6.53 13.25 -0.35
C GLU A 205 5.93 11.86 -0.13
N ILE A 206 6.06 10.97 -1.12
CA ILE A 206 5.58 9.58 -1.04
C ILE A 206 6.67 8.65 -0.47
N GLN A 207 7.94 8.91 -0.80
CA GLN A 207 9.09 8.14 -0.32
C GLN A 207 9.36 8.38 1.18
#